data_7c77b0ca29b6d3f3895f7096297005bd
#
_entry.id   7c77b0ca29b6d3f3895f7096297005bd
#
_cell.length_a   1.000
_cell.length_b   1.000
_cell.length_c   1.000
_cell.angle_alpha   90.00
_cell.angle_beta   90.00
_cell.angle_gamma   90.00
#
_symmetry.space_group_name_H-M   'P 1'
#
loop_
_entity.id
_entity.type
_entity.pdbx_description
1 polymer ?
#
loop_
_entity_poly.entity_id
_entity_poly.type
_entity_poly.pdbx_seq_one_letter_code
_entity_poly.pdbx_strand_id
1 'polypeptide(L)'
;MVCAMTKQATRYSATAMLLHWGIALLLLFNFGLGERSEELRRGPELLWVMSLHKSIGISILLLSFWRLGLRLFTSRPAKAQDARLFQMLSTAIHWGFYAVMILVPVTGWIIISTSRVQVPTFLFGVIPWPHLPNWGRDVHEAAETAHAILSKAMLPLLALHIIGAVRHQFLLKDALVERMVPGRRVGALGVA
;
A
#
# COMPACT_ATOMS: atom_id res chain seq x y z
N MET A 1 -12.77 -35.97 24.64
CA MET A 1 -11.93 -34.77 24.37
C MET A 1 -12.17 -34.39 22.92
N VAL A 2 -13.14 -33.49 22.66
CA VAL A 2 -13.55 -33.09 21.30
C VAL A 2 -12.57 -32.04 20.85
N CYS A 3 -11.69 -32.39 19.92
CA CYS A 3 -10.77 -31.46 19.25
C CYS A 3 -11.63 -30.49 18.43
N ALA A 4 -11.77 -29.25 18.90
CA ALA A 4 -12.45 -28.20 18.15
C ALA A 4 -11.64 -27.92 16.87
N MET A 5 -12.07 -28.50 15.75
CA MET A 5 -11.55 -28.17 14.41
C MET A 5 -11.85 -26.69 14.17
N THR A 6 -10.86 -25.84 14.34
CA THR A 6 -10.92 -24.43 13.96
C THR A 6 -11.23 -24.35 12.47
N LYS A 7 -12.44 -23.92 12.14
CA LYS A 7 -12.91 -23.75 10.76
C LYS A 7 -11.98 -22.73 10.08
N GLN A 8 -11.10 -23.19 9.22
CA GLN A 8 -10.18 -22.29 8.49
C GLN A 8 -11.00 -21.27 7.69
N ALA A 9 -10.66 -20.00 7.84
CA ALA A 9 -11.34 -18.93 7.12
C ALA A 9 -11.13 -19.12 5.61
N THR A 10 -12.22 -19.15 4.86
CA THR A 10 -12.20 -19.31 3.39
C THR A 10 -11.98 -17.97 2.69
N ARG A 11 -12.22 -16.85 3.37
CA ARG A 11 -12.12 -15.47 2.85
C ARG A 11 -11.43 -14.54 3.84
N TYR A 12 -10.91 -13.43 3.32
CA TYR A 12 -10.44 -12.33 4.15
C TYR A 12 -11.61 -11.60 4.80
N SER A 13 -11.36 -10.93 5.93
CA SER A 13 -12.36 -10.09 6.59
C SER A 13 -12.76 -8.90 5.70
N ALA A 14 -13.97 -8.40 5.86
CA ALA A 14 -14.44 -7.20 5.12
C ALA A 14 -13.48 -6.02 5.32
N THR A 15 -13.00 -5.81 6.54
CA THR A 15 -12.00 -4.76 6.84
C THR A 15 -10.70 -4.95 6.05
N ALA A 16 -10.17 -6.17 5.96
CA ALA A 16 -8.95 -6.44 5.20
C ALA A 16 -9.14 -6.20 3.69
N MET A 17 -10.33 -6.53 3.15
CA MET A 17 -10.70 -6.25 1.75
C MET A 17 -10.85 -4.75 1.50
N LEU A 18 -11.56 -4.02 2.35
CA LEU A 18 -11.75 -2.57 2.22
C LEU A 18 -10.41 -1.82 2.31
N LEU A 19 -9.56 -2.18 3.27
CA LEU A 19 -8.22 -1.61 3.37
C LEU A 19 -7.36 -1.92 2.13
N HIS A 20 -7.48 -3.12 1.57
CA HIS A 20 -6.74 -3.46 0.35
C HIS A 20 -7.12 -2.56 -0.82
N TRP A 21 -8.39 -2.53 -1.14
CA TRP A 21 -8.87 -1.77 -2.29
C TRP A 21 -8.77 -0.26 -2.07
N GLY A 22 -9.06 0.20 -0.84
CA GLY A 22 -8.91 1.61 -0.49
C GLY A 22 -7.48 2.10 -0.62
N ILE A 23 -6.51 1.35 -0.05
CA ILE A 23 -5.09 1.69 -0.20
C ILE A 23 -4.65 1.61 -1.66
N ALA A 24 -5.08 0.61 -2.43
CA ALA A 24 -4.72 0.48 -3.85
C ALA A 24 -5.19 1.70 -4.66
N LEU A 25 -6.42 2.16 -4.47
CA LEU A 25 -6.94 3.35 -5.14
C LEU A 25 -6.19 4.62 -4.70
N LEU A 26 -5.95 4.78 -3.40
CA LEU A 26 -5.20 5.93 -2.88
C LEU A 26 -3.77 5.96 -3.41
N LEU A 27 -3.10 4.81 -3.52
CA LEU A 27 -1.75 4.69 -4.08
C LEU A 27 -1.70 5.14 -5.53
N LEU A 28 -2.61 4.62 -6.38
CA LEU A 28 -2.66 4.99 -7.80
C LEU A 28 -2.93 6.49 -7.97
N PHE A 29 -3.89 7.01 -7.23
CA PHE A 29 -4.23 8.43 -7.28
C PHE A 29 -3.07 9.30 -6.79
N ASN A 30 -2.44 8.93 -5.68
CA ASN A 30 -1.33 9.69 -5.09
C ASN A 30 -0.07 9.65 -5.96
N PHE A 31 0.18 8.54 -6.64
CA PHE A 31 1.24 8.44 -7.64
C PHE A 31 1.00 9.45 -8.78
N GLY A 32 -0.22 9.50 -9.32
CA GLY A 32 -0.59 10.47 -10.34
C GLY A 32 -0.44 11.94 -9.88
N LEU A 33 -0.74 12.24 -8.61
CA LEU A 33 -0.50 13.57 -8.04
C LEU A 33 1.00 13.90 -7.96
N GLY A 34 1.85 12.91 -7.62
CA GLY A 34 3.30 13.05 -7.63
C GLY A 34 3.81 13.41 -9.03
N GLU A 35 3.48 12.60 -10.05
CA GLU A 35 3.86 12.85 -11.45
C GLU A 35 3.34 14.22 -11.92
N ARG A 36 2.09 14.55 -11.62
CA ARG A 36 1.51 15.85 -11.97
C ARG A 36 2.26 17.02 -11.35
N SER A 37 2.76 16.86 -10.12
CA SER A 37 3.50 17.92 -9.43
C SER A 37 4.84 18.26 -10.11
N GLU A 38 5.47 17.31 -10.80
CA GLU A 38 6.71 17.53 -11.53
C GLU A 38 6.50 18.40 -12.81
N GLU A 39 5.31 18.35 -13.39
CA GLU A 39 4.96 19.12 -14.59
C GLU A 39 4.53 20.57 -14.29
N LEU A 40 4.09 20.83 -13.05
CA LEU A 40 3.51 22.12 -12.68
C LEU A 40 4.59 23.18 -12.39
N ARG A 41 4.30 24.41 -12.84
CA ARG A 41 5.08 25.59 -12.44
C ARG A 41 4.76 25.97 -10.99
N ARG A 42 5.70 26.65 -10.33
CA ARG A 42 5.45 27.20 -8.97
C ARG A 42 4.24 28.13 -8.99
N GLY A 43 3.26 27.83 -8.16
CA GLY A 43 2.01 28.58 -8.09
C GLY A 43 0.96 27.91 -7.21
N PRO A 44 -0.25 28.47 -7.13
CA PRO A 44 -1.32 27.95 -6.29
C PRO A 44 -1.74 26.50 -6.64
N GLU A 45 -1.70 26.14 -7.91
CA GLU A 45 -2.03 24.78 -8.38
C GLU A 45 -1.05 23.75 -7.82
N LEU A 46 0.26 24.02 -7.92
CA LEU A 46 1.27 23.14 -7.33
C LEU A 46 1.10 22.98 -5.82
N LEU A 47 0.83 24.08 -5.11
CA LEU A 47 0.60 24.04 -3.67
C LEU A 47 -0.61 23.18 -3.30
N TRP A 48 -1.69 23.26 -4.07
CA TRP A 48 -2.88 22.44 -3.87
C TRP A 48 -2.60 20.97 -4.14
N VAL A 49 -1.97 20.63 -5.27
CA VAL A 49 -1.61 19.26 -5.65
C VAL A 49 -0.69 18.64 -4.59
N MET A 50 0.34 19.38 -4.15
CA MET A 50 1.27 18.90 -3.12
C MET A 50 0.62 18.77 -1.74
N SER A 51 -0.34 19.65 -1.39
CA SER A 51 -1.10 19.51 -0.16
C SER A 51 -1.93 18.23 -0.15
N LEU A 52 -2.57 17.91 -1.27
CA LEU A 52 -3.36 16.71 -1.42
C LEU A 52 -2.46 15.46 -1.45
N HIS A 53 -1.34 15.50 -2.20
CA HIS A 53 -0.35 14.43 -2.23
C HIS A 53 0.17 14.08 -0.83
N LYS A 54 0.54 15.06 -0.04
CA LYS A 54 1.00 14.87 1.34
C LYS A 54 -0.09 14.26 2.22
N SER A 55 -1.31 14.78 2.14
CA SER A 55 -2.44 14.30 2.94
C SER A 55 -2.78 12.84 2.65
N ILE A 56 -2.84 12.48 1.38
CA ILE A 56 -3.09 11.10 0.95
C ILE A 56 -1.90 10.20 1.33
N GLY A 57 -0.66 10.67 1.16
CA GLY A 57 0.54 9.91 1.54
C GLY A 57 0.54 9.54 3.03
N ILE A 58 0.22 10.50 3.91
CA ILE A 58 0.09 10.23 5.35
C ILE A 58 -1.09 9.27 5.63
N SER A 59 -2.21 9.42 4.94
CA SER A 59 -3.34 8.50 5.08
C SER A 59 -2.96 7.07 4.67
N ILE A 60 -2.21 6.90 3.59
CA ILE A 60 -1.67 5.60 3.16
C ILE A 60 -0.77 5.01 4.24
N LEU A 61 0.10 5.81 4.87
CA LEU A 61 0.97 5.36 5.96
C LEU A 61 0.16 4.78 7.12
N LEU A 62 -0.84 5.53 7.60
CA LEU A 62 -1.69 5.11 8.72
C LEU A 62 -2.50 3.85 8.40
N LEU A 63 -3.12 3.82 7.21
CA LEU A 63 -3.89 2.67 6.74
C LEU A 63 -3.00 1.44 6.52
N SER A 64 -1.75 1.63 6.10
CA SER A 64 -0.79 0.54 5.90
C SER A 64 -0.35 -0.07 7.23
N PHE A 65 -0.14 0.73 8.28
CA PHE A 65 0.10 0.22 9.62
C PHE A 65 -1.11 -0.56 10.15
N TRP A 66 -2.31 -0.05 9.97
CA TRP A 66 -3.51 -0.79 10.35
C TRP A 66 -3.61 -2.12 9.62
N ARG A 67 -3.43 -2.11 8.29
CA ARG A 67 -3.45 -3.32 7.47
C ARG A 67 -2.36 -4.31 7.88
N LEU A 68 -1.16 -3.83 8.20
CA LEU A 68 -0.06 -4.66 8.69
C LEU A 68 -0.43 -5.29 10.04
N GLY A 69 -1.01 -4.52 10.96
CA GLY A 69 -1.54 -5.01 12.23
C GLY A 69 -2.56 -6.14 12.03
N LEU A 70 -3.56 -5.93 11.18
CA LEU A 70 -4.51 -7.01 10.85
C LEU A 70 -3.80 -8.25 10.28
N ARG A 71 -2.78 -8.05 9.43
CA ARG A 71 -2.01 -9.15 8.86
C ARG A 71 -1.25 -9.95 9.92
N LEU A 72 -0.76 -9.32 10.96
CA LEU A 72 0.04 -9.96 12.00
C LEU A 72 -0.83 -10.63 13.07
N PHE A 73 -1.99 -10.05 13.40
CA PHE A 73 -2.79 -10.44 14.56
C PHE A 73 -4.10 -11.17 14.23
N THR A 74 -4.46 -11.31 12.93
CA THR A 74 -5.69 -12.04 12.56
C THR A 74 -5.40 -13.30 11.77
N SER A 75 -6.29 -14.30 11.91
CA SER A 75 -6.23 -15.53 11.12
C SER A 75 -6.47 -15.22 9.63
N ARG A 76 -5.74 -15.89 8.77
CA ARG A 76 -5.80 -15.73 7.32
C ARG A 76 -6.30 -17.00 6.64
N PRO A 77 -6.92 -16.88 5.45
CA PRO A 77 -7.17 -18.02 4.60
C PRO A 77 -5.88 -18.79 4.30
N ALA A 78 -6.00 -20.10 4.09
CA ALA A 78 -4.88 -20.91 3.68
C ALA A 78 -4.22 -20.34 2.41
N LYS A 79 -2.89 -20.44 2.35
CA LYS A 79 -2.15 -20.05 1.13
C LYS A 79 -2.64 -20.90 -0.05
N ALA A 80 -2.64 -20.28 -1.24
CA ALA A 80 -2.86 -21.05 -2.47
C ALA A 80 -1.82 -22.17 -2.60
N GLN A 81 -2.25 -23.33 -3.05
CA GLN A 81 -1.33 -24.43 -3.40
C GLN A 81 -0.69 -24.06 -4.74
N ASP A 82 0.61 -23.82 -4.72
CA ASP A 82 1.41 -23.48 -5.90
C ASP A 82 2.84 -24.00 -5.72
N ALA A 83 3.63 -24.00 -6.80
CA ALA A 83 5.02 -24.35 -6.72
C ALA A 83 5.77 -23.44 -5.74
N ARG A 84 6.73 -24.00 -4.99
CA ARG A 84 7.45 -23.31 -3.91
C ARG A 84 8.02 -21.94 -4.34
N LEU A 85 8.54 -21.87 -5.56
CA LEU A 85 9.08 -20.64 -6.13
C LEU A 85 8.03 -19.52 -6.19
N PHE A 86 6.82 -19.82 -6.71
CA PHE A 86 5.74 -18.82 -6.80
C PHE A 86 5.19 -18.41 -5.44
N GLN A 87 5.17 -19.31 -4.46
CA GLN A 87 4.80 -18.98 -3.09
C GLN A 87 5.82 -18.03 -2.44
N MET A 88 7.12 -18.24 -2.69
CA MET A 88 8.20 -17.36 -2.20
C MET A 88 8.10 -15.99 -2.88
N LEU A 89 7.95 -15.95 -4.21
CA LEU A 89 7.79 -14.72 -4.98
C LEU A 89 6.58 -13.91 -4.52
N SER A 90 5.42 -14.54 -4.37
CA SER A 90 4.21 -13.92 -3.84
C SER A 90 4.44 -13.33 -2.45
N THR A 91 5.16 -14.05 -1.60
CA THR A 91 5.48 -13.57 -0.24
C THR A 91 6.40 -12.35 -0.31
N ALA A 92 7.44 -12.38 -1.13
CA ALA A 92 8.39 -11.28 -1.33
C ALA A 92 7.69 -10.02 -1.87
N ILE A 93 6.82 -10.17 -2.87
CA ILE A 93 6.05 -9.05 -3.44
C ILE A 93 5.16 -8.39 -2.37
N HIS A 94 4.45 -9.18 -1.56
CA HIS A 94 3.60 -8.62 -0.51
C HIS A 94 4.41 -7.89 0.59
N TRP A 95 5.57 -8.42 0.99
CA TRP A 95 6.44 -7.71 1.93
C TRP A 95 7.08 -6.48 1.30
N GLY A 96 7.44 -6.55 0.01
CA GLY A 96 7.89 -5.40 -0.77
C GLY A 96 6.86 -4.27 -0.77
N PHE A 97 5.57 -4.58 -0.96
CA PHE A 97 4.51 -3.59 -0.84
C PHE A 97 4.44 -2.95 0.56
N TYR A 98 4.51 -3.74 1.64
CA TYR A 98 4.51 -3.15 2.97
C TYR A 98 5.71 -2.23 3.19
N ALA A 99 6.89 -2.65 2.73
CA ALA A 99 8.08 -1.80 2.81
C ALA A 99 7.88 -0.47 2.05
N VAL A 100 7.44 -0.52 0.80
CA VAL A 100 7.23 0.68 -0.02
C VAL A 100 6.11 1.56 0.54
N MET A 101 4.96 0.99 0.93
CA MET A 101 3.84 1.74 1.49
C MET A 101 4.15 2.44 2.82
N ILE A 102 5.19 2.00 3.54
CA ILE A 102 5.66 2.65 4.77
C ILE A 102 6.81 3.61 4.46
N LEU A 103 7.81 3.16 3.73
CA LEU A 103 9.03 3.95 3.51
C LEU A 103 8.79 5.17 2.62
N VAL A 104 7.95 5.08 1.58
CA VAL A 104 7.67 6.23 0.71
C VAL A 104 7.02 7.38 1.47
N PRO A 105 5.92 7.21 2.22
CA PRO A 105 5.36 8.30 3.00
C PRO A 105 6.30 8.81 4.11
N VAL A 106 7.09 7.93 4.73
CA VAL A 106 8.08 8.33 5.74
C VAL A 106 9.16 9.22 5.12
N THR A 107 9.72 8.84 3.97
CA THR A 107 10.68 9.70 3.26
C THR A 107 10.06 11.03 2.86
N GLY A 108 8.81 11.04 2.37
CA GLY A 108 8.06 12.27 2.10
C GLY A 108 7.88 13.15 3.34
N TRP A 109 7.63 12.55 4.51
CA TRP A 109 7.54 13.28 5.78
C TRP A 109 8.89 13.87 6.20
N ILE A 110 9.99 13.14 5.99
CA ILE A 110 11.34 13.66 6.22
C ILE A 110 11.61 14.87 5.29
N ILE A 111 11.30 14.79 4.01
CA ILE A 111 11.48 15.86 3.03
C ILE A 111 10.81 17.15 3.49
N ILE A 112 9.53 17.11 3.84
CA ILE A 112 8.81 18.30 4.28
C ILE A 112 9.33 18.86 5.61
N SER A 113 9.84 17.99 6.49
CA SER A 113 10.36 18.38 7.80
C SER A 113 11.77 18.98 7.74
N THR A 114 12.57 18.60 6.74
CA THR A 114 13.95 19.07 6.55
C THR A 114 14.08 20.17 5.47
N SER A 115 12.95 20.57 4.87
CA SER A 115 12.92 21.63 3.86
C SER A 115 13.41 22.97 4.46
N ARG A 116 14.13 23.76 3.62
CA ARG A 116 14.59 25.12 4.02
C ARG A 116 13.44 26.05 4.33
N VAL A 117 12.34 25.94 3.59
CA VAL A 117 11.11 26.69 3.82
C VAL A 117 10.10 25.75 4.44
N GLN A 118 9.94 25.86 5.74
CA GLN A 118 8.98 25.04 6.49
C GLN A 118 7.58 25.63 6.33
N VAL A 119 6.81 25.03 5.42
CA VAL A 119 5.38 25.34 5.28
C VAL A 119 4.59 24.40 6.18
N PRO A 120 3.75 24.93 7.09
CA PRO A 120 2.90 24.09 7.93
C PRO A 120 2.11 23.07 7.09
N THR A 121 2.11 21.82 7.53
CA THR A 121 1.38 20.76 6.83
C THR A 121 0.07 20.51 7.54
N PHE A 122 -1.02 20.58 6.78
CA PHE A 122 -2.36 20.26 7.25
C PHE A 122 -2.90 19.10 6.43
N LEU A 123 -3.37 18.06 7.10
CA LEU A 123 -4.09 16.97 6.43
C LEU A 123 -5.43 17.49 5.94
N PHE A 124 -5.62 17.42 4.62
CA PHE A 124 -6.83 17.92 3.93
C PHE A 124 -7.19 19.36 4.29
N GLY A 125 -6.19 20.17 4.64
CA GLY A 125 -6.37 21.57 5.01
C GLY A 125 -6.93 21.81 6.43
N VAL A 126 -7.16 20.77 7.22
CA VAL A 126 -7.88 20.87 8.52
C VAL A 126 -7.01 20.45 9.70
N ILE A 127 -6.38 19.27 9.64
CA ILE A 127 -5.69 18.69 10.79
C ILE A 127 -4.19 19.02 10.70
N PRO A 128 -3.62 19.77 11.67
CA PRO A 128 -2.20 20.04 11.66
C PRO A 128 -1.40 18.76 11.83
N TRP A 129 -0.39 18.57 10.96
CA TRP A 129 0.51 17.42 11.02
C TRP A 129 1.89 17.86 11.50
N PRO A 130 2.46 17.22 12.52
CA PRO A 130 3.73 17.62 13.10
C PRO A 130 4.87 17.41 12.11
N HIS A 131 5.88 18.27 12.17
CA HIS A 131 7.14 18.06 11.48
C HIS A 131 8.09 17.27 12.38
N LEU A 132 8.94 16.48 11.77
CA LEU A 132 10.07 15.82 12.41
C LEU A 132 11.18 16.86 12.67
N PRO A 133 12.17 16.56 13.54
CA PRO A 133 13.35 17.41 13.67
C PRO A 133 14.04 17.66 12.32
N ASN A 134 14.60 18.85 12.16
CA ASN A 134 15.38 19.14 10.95
C ASN A 134 16.81 18.58 11.12
N TRP A 135 17.09 17.48 10.42
CA TRP A 135 18.38 16.80 10.45
C TRP A 135 19.38 17.33 9.40
N GLY A 136 19.07 18.46 8.76
CA GLY A 136 19.98 19.10 7.82
C GLY A 136 19.82 18.66 6.38
N ARG A 137 20.69 19.25 5.53
CA ARG A 137 20.60 19.15 4.08
C ARG A 137 20.86 17.75 3.55
N ASP A 138 21.86 17.07 4.09
CA ASP A 138 22.27 15.74 3.61
C ASP A 138 21.13 14.71 3.79
N VAL A 139 20.41 14.79 4.92
CA VAL A 139 19.23 13.95 5.18
C VAL A 139 18.09 14.31 4.24
N HIS A 140 17.90 15.60 3.93
CA HIS A 140 16.90 16.05 2.95
C HIS A 140 17.16 15.43 1.57
N GLU A 141 18.36 15.57 1.03
CA GLU A 141 18.74 15.08 -0.30
C GLU A 141 18.68 13.54 -0.37
N ALA A 142 19.09 12.85 0.69
CA ALA A 142 18.95 11.40 0.78
C ALA A 142 17.49 10.96 0.80
N ALA A 143 16.62 11.69 1.51
CA ALA A 143 15.19 11.38 1.58
C ALA A 143 14.50 11.65 0.23
N GLU A 144 14.85 12.72 -0.49
CA GLU A 144 14.35 12.99 -1.86
C GLU A 144 14.73 11.85 -2.81
N THR A 145 16.00 11.45 -2.81
CA THR A 145 16.49 10.34 -3.65
C THR A 145 15.78 9.04 -3.32
N ALA A 146 15.67 8.72 -2.03
CA ALA A 146 14.99 7.50 -1.57
C ALA A 146 13.49 7.52 -1.94
N HIS A 147 12.81 8.66 -1.77
CA HIS A 147 11.40 8.83 -2.15
C HIS A 147 11.18 8.57 -3.63
N ALA A 148 12.01 9.16 -4.48
CA ALA A 148 11.94 9.00 -5.94
C ALA A 148 12.19 7.55 -6.39
N ILE A 149 13.19 6.88 -5.82
CA ILE A 149 13.51 5.49 -6.16
C ILE A 149 12.40 4.55 -5.68
N LEU A 150 11.97 4.68 -4.42
CA LEU A 150 10.99 3.79 -3.82
C LEU A 150 9.60 3.97 -4.43
N SER A 151 9.19 5.20 -4.78
CA SER A 151 7.92 5.43 -5.46
C SER A 151 7.89 4.78 -6.85
N LYS A 152 8.99 4.85 -7.60
CA LYS A 152 9.11 4.16 -8.91
C LYS A 152 9.20 2.64 -8.77
N ALA A 153 9.82 2.12 -7.70
CA ALA A 153 9.86 0.68 -7.41
C ALA A 153 8.47 0.07 -7.15
N MET A 154 7.48 0.90 -6.79
CA MET A 154 6.09 0.44 -6.63
C MET A 154 5.51 -0.09 -7.95
N LEU A 155 5.89 0.47 -9.11
CA LEU A 155 5.34 0.08 -10.42
C LEU A 155 5.65 -1.37 -10.80
N PRO A 156 6.91 -1.85 -10.76
CA PRO A 156 7.19 -3.25 -11.03
C PRO A 156 6.59 -4.19 -9.97
N LEU A 157 6.51 -3.79 -8.70
CA LEU A 157 5.81 -4.58 -7.69
C LEU A 157 4.32 -4.72 -8.04
N LEU A 158 3.67 -3.65 -8.47
CA LEU A 158 2.27 -3.65 -8.89
C LEU A 158 2.06 -4.53 -10.13
N ALA A 159 2.93 -4.42 -11.13
CA ALA A 159 2.86 -5.25 -12.32
C ALA A 159 2.97 -6.75 -11.98
N LEU A 160 3.94 -7.14 -11.16
CA LEU A 160 4.12 -8.52 -10.72
C LEU A 160 2.94 -9.01 -9.88
N HIS A 161 2.37 -8.16 -9.04
CA HIS A 161 1.18 -8.49 -8.26
C HIS A 161 -0.04 -8.75 -9.14
N ILE A 162 -0.29 -7.89 -10.13
CA ILE A 162 -1.39 -8.06 -11.09
C ILE A 162 -1.18 -9.32 -11.94
N ILE A 163 0.02 -9.56 -12.44
CA ILE A 163 0.36 -10.77 -13.21
C ILE A 163 0.09 -12.02 -12.37
N GLY A 164 0.48 -12.02 -11.09
CA GLY A 164 0.16 -13.11 -10.18
C GLY A 164 -1.34 -13.32 -10.00
N ALA A 165 -2.11 -12.24 -9.82
CA ALA A 165 -3.56 -12.31 -9.68
C ALA A 165 -4.23 -12.84 -10.96
N VAL A 166 -3.80 -12.36 -12.14
CA VAL A 166 -4.28 -12.84 -13.45
C VAL A 166 -3.97 -14.33 -13.65
N ARG A 167 -2.75 -14.76 -13.28
CA ARG A 167 -2.36 -16.18 -13.34
C ARG A 167 -3.28 -17.04 -12.48
N HIS A 168 -3.56 -16.66 -11.24
CA HIS A 168 -4.47 -17.40 -10.36
C HIS A 168 -5.91 -17.40 -10.89
N GLN A 169 -6.38 -16.28 -11.42
CA GLN A 169 -7.74 -16.16 -11.91
C GLN A 169 -8.01 -16.99 -13.19
N PHE A 170 -7.10 -16.93 -14.17
CA PHE A 170 -7.34 -17.46 -15.52
C PHE A 170 -6.62 -18.76 -15.82
N LEU A 171 -5.41 -18.98 -15.28
CA LEU A 171 -4.63 -20.19 -15.52
C LEU A 171 -4.91 -21.26 -14.46
N LEU A 172 -4.78 -20.91 -13.17
CA LEU A 172 -4.95 -21.87 -12.08
C LEU A 172 -6.42 -22.03 -11.66
N LYS A 173 -7.25 -21.01 -11.90
CA LYS A 173 -8.70 -21.00 -11.61
C LYS A 173 -9.03 -21.40 -10.16
N ASP A 174 -8.17 -20.98 -9.20
CA ASP A 174 -8.25 -21.39 -7.79
C ASP A 174 -9.06 -20.42 -6.92
N ALA A 175 -9.82 -19.50 -7.53
CA ALA A 175 -10.66 -18.50 -6.86
C ALA A 175 -9.92 -17.59 -5.87
N LEU A 176 -8.58 -17.47 -5.97
CA LEU A 176 -7.78 -16.67 -5.04
C LEU A 176 -8.19 -15.20 -5.05
N VAL A 177 -8.46 -14.63 -6.22
CA VAL A 177 -8.90 -13.24 -6.38
C VAL A 177 -10.28 -13.03 -5.74
N GLU A 178 -11.18 -14.01 -5.84
CA GLU A 178 -12.53 -13.93 -5.26
C GLU A 178 -12.52 -13.81 -3.73
N ARG A 179 -11.45 -14.30 -3.07
CA ARG A 179 -11.28 -14.16 -1.61
C ARG A 179 -11.08 -12.71 -1.18
N MET A 180 -10.70 -11.83 -2.11
CA MET A 180 -10.45 -10.40 -1.90
C MET A 180 -11.51 -9.49 -2.52
N VAL A 181 -12.53 -10.03 -3.23
CA VAL A 181 -13.60 -9.23 -3.83
C VAL A 181 -14.80 -9.18 -2.87
N PRO A 182 -15.23 -7.99 -2.42
CA PRO A 182 -16.42 -7.85 -1.58
C PRO A 182 -17.67 -8.40 -2.29
N GLY A 183 -18.56 -9.04 -1.54
CA GLY A 183 -19.88 -9.49 -2.05
C GLY A 183 -19.89 -10.78 -2.88
N ARG A 184 -18.78 -11.24 -3.44
CA ARG A 184 -18.74 -12.52 -4.16
C ARG A 184 -18.71 -13.70 -3.19
N ARG A 185 -19.60 -14.66 -3.37
CA ARG A 185 -19.48 -15.98 -2.69
C ARG A 185 -18.35 -16.74 -3.37
N VAL A 186 -17.38 -17.23 -2.60
CA VAL A 186 -16.42 -18.23 -3.12
C VAL A 186 -17.26 -19.43 -3.47
N GLY A 187 -17.42 -19.72 -4.75
CA GLY A 187 -18.15 -20.87 -5.22
C GLY A 187 -17.57 -22.12 -4.55
N ALA A 188 -18.43 -22.99 -4.05
CA ALA A 188 -18.06 -24.34 -3.72
C ALA A 188 -17.61 -25.00 -5.06
N LEU A 189 -16.34 -24.81 -5.42
CA LEU A 189 -15.73 -25.59 -6.47
C LEU A 189 -15.71 -27.01 -5.94
N GLY A 190 -16.59 -27.82 -6.53
CA GLY A 190 -16.89 -29.16 -6.14
C GLY A 190 -15.62 -29.96 -5.85
N VAL A 191 -15.64 -30.57 -4.67
CA VAL A 191 -14.96 -31.81 -4.43
C VAL A 191 -15.69 -32.81 -5.29
N ALA A 192 -15.17 -33.12 -6.47
CA ALA A 192 -15.46 -34.35 -7.22
C ALA A 192 -14.24 -35.24 -7.12
#